data_2ff064d336dee87ba4190229f6ad7674
#
_entry.id   2ff064d336dee87ba4190229f6ad7674
#
_cell.length_a   1.000
_cell.length_b   1.000
_cell.length_c   1.000
_cell.angle_alpha   90.00
_cell.angle_beta   90.00
_cell.angle_gamma   90.00
#
_symmetry.space_group_name_H-M   'P 1'
#
loop_
_entity.id
_entity.type
_entity.pdbx_description
1 polymer ?
#
loop_
_entity_poly.entity_id
_entity_poly.type
_entity_poly.pdbx_seq_one_letter_code
_entity_poly.pdbx_strand_id
1 'polypeptide(L)' 'MKMLSTYQVAEVTGLPYAKALFLIKSMNHIQIGNRYYVSETTLRAFLNPTTPILIKEEN' A
#
# COMPACT_ATOMS: atom_id res chain seq x y z
N MET A 1 11.46 -4.46 9.71
CA MET A 1 10.30 -4.07 8.90
C MET A 1 10.65 -2.90 8.01
N LYS A 2 10.29 -2.98 6.77
CA LYS A 2 10.61 -1.93 5.81
C LYS A 2 9.44 -0.98 5.65
N MET A 3 9.72 0.30 5.73
CA MET A 3 8.70 1.33 5.55
C MET A 3 8.89 2.01 4.19
N LEU A 4 7.78 2.26 3.54
CA LEU A 4 7.79 2.88 2.21
C LEU A 4 7.18 4.26 2.29
N SER A 5 7.82 5.22 1.65
CA SER A 5 7.29 6.56 1.55
C SER A 5 6.27 6.63 0.41
N THR A 6 5.58 7.78 0.31
CA THR A 6 4.61 7.96 -0.77
C THR A 6 5.27 7.80 -2.13
N TYR A 7 6.48 8.34 -2.29
CA TYR A 7 7.17 8.21 -3.57
C TYR A 7 7.48 6.76 -3.91
N GLN A 8 7.88 5.99 -2.91
CA GLN A 8 8.18 4.59 -3.14
C GLN A 8 6.92 3.80 -3.46
N VAL A 9 5.82 4.13 -2.80
CA VAL A 9 4.55 3.49 -3.12
C VAL A 9 4.13 3.82 -4.55
N ALA A 10 4.29 5.08 -4.94
CA ALA A 10 3.96 5.48 -6.30
C ALA A 10 4.78 4.69 -7.32
N GLU A 11 6.06 4.51 -7.02
CA GLU A 11 6.94 3.79 -7.92
C GLU A 11 6.58 2.32 -8.02
N VAL A 12 6.29 1.69 -6.89
CA VAL A 12 5.96 0.27 -6.85
C VAL A 12 4.63 -0.01 -7.54
N THR A 13 3.66 0.88 -7.34
CA THR A 13 2.32 0.66 -7.89
C THR A 13 2.15 1.22 -9.29
N GLY A 14 3.04 2.10 -9.72
CA GLY A 14 2.90 2.76 -11.01
C GLY A 14 1.86 3.86 -11.00
N LEU A 15 1.42 4.29 -9.83
CA LEU A 15 0.40 5.33 -9.72
C LEU A 15 1.01 6.72 -9.63
N PRO A 16 0.27 7.75 -10.04
CA PRO A 16 0.71 9.12 -9.80
C PRO A 16 0.83 9.39 -8.31
N TYR A 17 1.66 10.36 -7.95
CA TYR A 17 1.91 10.68 -6.54
C TYR A 17 0.61 10.92 -5.77
N ALA A 18 -0.30 11.69 -6.34
CA ALA A 18 -1.54 12.02 -5.65
C ALA A 18 -2.37 10.78 -5.36
N LYS A 19 -2.39 9.83 -6.28
CA LYS A 19 -3.14 8.61 -6.06
C LYS A 19 -2.44 7.68 -5.10
N ALA A 20 -1.11 7.66 -5.11
CA ALA A 20 -0.36 6.89 -4.14
C ALA A 20 -0.59 7.41 -2.73
N LEU A 21 -0.65 8.73 -2.58
CA LEU A 21 -0.92 9.34 -1.29
C LEU A 21 -2.30 8.96 -0.79
N PHE A 22 -3.29 9.01 -1.66
CA PHE A 22 -4.64 8.61 -1.32
C PHE A 22 -4.68 7.14 -0.89
N LEU A 23 -3.94 6.31 -1.61
CA LEU A 23 -3.86 4.89 -1.31
C LEU A 23 -3.30 4.66 0.10
N ILE A 24 -2.21 5.36 0.42
CA ILE A 24 -1.60 5.24 1.74
C ILE A 24 -2.58 5.63 2.84
N LYS A 25 -3.33 6.70 2.61
CA LYS A 25 -4.28 7.16 3.61
C LYS A 25 -5.44 6.20 3.80
N SER A 26 -5.64 5.30 2.84
CA SER A 26 -6.71 4.30 2.91
C SER A 26 -6.32 3.07 3.71
N MET A 27 -5.06 2.94 4.10
CA MET A 27 -4.60 1.78 4.83
C MET A 27 -3.84 2.25 6.07
N ASN A 28 -3.46 1.31 6.92
CA ASN A 28 -2.70 1.64 8.11
C ASN A 28 -1.39 2.30 7.69
N HIS A 29 -1.14 3.49 8.20
CA HIS A 29 0.04 4.23 7.83
C HIS A 29 0.53 5.06 9.01
N ILE A 30 1.73 5.61 8.86
CA ILE A 30 2.33 6.50 9.84
C ILE A 30 2.54 7.84 9.17
N GLN A 31 2.23 8.90 9.90
CA GLN A 31 2.49 10.25 9.42
C GLN A 31 3.57 10.87 10.30
N ILE A 32 4.63 11.35 9.67
CA ILE A 32 5.71 12.05 10.36
C ILE A 32 5.84 13.41 9.69
N GLY A 33 5.39 14.45 10.37
CA GLY A 33 5.35 15.76 9.76
C GLY A 33 4.43 15.76 8.55
N ASN A 34 4.96 16.11 7.40
CA ASN A 34 4.19 16.13 6.16
C ASN A 34 4.39 14.87 5.34
N ARG A 35 5.05 13.87 5.90
CA ARG A 35 5.36 12.66 5.15
C ARG A 35 4.53 11.49 5.65
N TYR A 36 4.16 10.63 4.74
CA TYR A 36 3.38 9.45 5.04
C TYR A 36 4.18 8.21 4.70
N TYR A 37 4.07 7.19 5.56
CA TYR A 37 4.79 5.94 5.38
C TYR A 37 3.86 4.77 5.63
N VAL A 38 4.10 3.69 4.93
CA VAL A 38 3.33 2.46 5.11
C VAL A 38 4.32 1.31 5.11
N SER A 39 4.05 0.27 5.90
CA SER A 39 4.94 -0.87 5.90
C SER A 39 4.80 -1.64 4.59
N GLU A 40 5.90 -2.20 4.15
CA GLU A 40 5.90 -3.00 2.92
C GLU A 40 4.90 -4.14 3.03
N THR A 41 4.82 -4.76 4.20
CA THR A 41 3.89 -5.85 4.43
C THR A 41 2.45 -5.40 4.28
N THR A 42 2.12 -4.23 4.83
CA THR A 42 0.76 -3.69 4.71
C THR A 42 0.42 -3.39 3.25
N LEU A 43 1.34 -2.78 2.53
CA LEU A 43 1.11 -2.46 1.13
C LEU A 43 0.93 -3.73 0.31
N ARG A 44 1.78 -4.71 0.55
CA ARG A 44 1.71 -5.97 -0.19
C ARG A 44 0.39 -6.68 0.06
N ALA A 45 -0.07 -6.70 1.30
CA ALA A 45 -1.34 -7.32 1.64
C ALA A 45 -2.50 -6.59 0.97
N PHE A 46 -2.40 -5.28 0.88
CA PHE A 46 -3.45 -4.48 0.25
C PHE A 46 -3.53 -4.73 -1.25
N LEU A 47 -2.37 -4.84 -1.90
CA LEU A 47 -2.32 -5.01 -3.35
C LEU A 47 -2.58 -6.45 -3.78
N ASN A 48 -2.42 -7.38 -2.85
CA ASN A 48 -2.54 -8.80 -3.17
C ASN A 48 -3.46 -9.47 -2.16
N PRO A 49 -4.73 -9.09 -2.16
CA PRO A 49 -5.68 -9.53 -1.13
C PRO A 49 -6.06 -11.00 -1.21
N THR A 50 -5.79 -11.63 -2.22
CA THR A 50 -6.20 -13.01 -2.35
C THR A 50 -6.85 -13.57 -1.12
N THR A 51 -6.82 -13.68 -1.07
CA THR A 51 -7.17 -14.07 -0.47
C THR A 51 -7.72 -14.93 -0.61
N PRO A 52 -7.74 -15.11 -0.53
CA PRO A 52 -8.05 -15.77 -0.65
C PRO A 52 -8.73 -16.27 -0.80
N ILE A 53 -8.96 -16.16 -0.95
CA ILE A 53 -9.51 -16.43 -1.22
C ILE A 53 -10.01 -17.00 -1.54
N LEU A 54 -10.15 -17.00 -1.85
CA LEU A 54 -10.51 -17.25 -2.39
C LEU A 54 -10.80 -18.01 -2.68
N ILE A 55 -10.94 -18.06 -2.86
CA ILE A 55 -11.09 -18.42 -3.29
C ILE A 55 -11.23 -19.18 -3.64
N LYS A 56 -11.56 -19.27 -3.93
CA LYS A 56 -11.55 -19.64 -4.44
C LYS A 56 -11.61 -20.09 -4.94
N GLU A 57 -11.84 -20.02 -5.34
CA GLU A 57 -11.78 -20.08 -6.03
C GLU A 57 -11.75 -20.45 -6.40
N GLU A 58 -12.14 -20.59 -6.62
CA GLU A 58 -12.00 -20.54 -7.16
C GLU A 58 -11.89 -20.73 -7.42
N ASN A 59 -12.28 -21.08 -7.53
CA ASN A 59 -12.08 -20.83 -8.01
C ASN A 59 -11.95 -20.98 -8.18
#